data_a2d37781cce2e0301b30db1b0943209c
#
_entry.id   a2d37781cce2e0301b30db1b0943209c
#
_cell.length_a   1.000
_cell.length_b   1.000
_cell.length_c   1.000
_cell.angle_alpha   90.00
_cell.angle_beta   90.00
_cell.angle_gamma   90.00
#
_symmetry.space_group_name_H-M   'P 1'
#
loop_
_entity.id
_entity.type
_entity.pdbx_description
1 polymer ?
#
loop_
_entity_poly.entity_id
_entity_poly.type
_entity_poly.pdbx_seq_one_letter_code
_entity_poly.pdbx_strand_id
1 'polypeptide(L)'
;LAGAKAEASALIDEARAQADQLRADLQSRAEADVAEMRTRAQVDIDSSRAQAITDLRSEVSEIAVGAAEAVIKANLDRNAQTALVDSYIDEVAGRG
;
A
#
# COMPACT_ATOMS: atom_id res chain seq x y z
N LEU A 1 1.12 -66.47 -24.38
CA LEU A 1 0.01 -65.48 -24.53
C LEU A 1 -0.58 -65.07 -23.18
N ALA A 2 -0.83 -66.05 -22.29
CA ALA A 2 -1.33 -65.72 -20.94
C ALA A 2 -0.30 -64.90 -20.11
N GLY A 3 0.97 -65.22 -20.23
CA GLY A 3 2.04 -64.48 -19.59
C GLY A 3 2.19 -63.09 -20.15
N ALA A 4 2.05 -62.91 -21.46
CA ALA A 4 2.11 -61.60 -22.11
C ALA A 4 0.96 -60.69 -21.67
N LYS A 5 -0.26 -61.25 -21.52
CA LYS A 5 -1.41 -60.47 -21.01
C LYS A 5 -1.21 -60.04 -19.54
N ALA A 6 -0.66 -60.93 -18.72
CA ALA A 6 -0.39 -60.66 -17.33
C ALA A 6 0.68 -59.56 -17.18
N GLU A 7 1.74 -59.64 -18.00
CA GLU A 7 2.79 -58.59 -18.00
C GLU A 7 2.23 -57.25 -18.47
N ALA A 8 1.40 -57.25 -19.54
CA ALA A 8 0.78 -56.03 -20.03
C ALA A 8 -0.14 -55.40 -18.98
N SER A 9 -0.97 -56.23 -18.31
CA SER A 9 -1.86 -55.79 -17.25
C SER A 9 -1.06 -55.19 -16.06
N ALA A 10 0.04 -55.82 -15.67
CA ALA A 10 0.89 -55.36 -14.61
C ALA A 10 1.54 -54.00 -14.98
N LEU A 11 2.00 -53.83 -16.22
CA LEU A 11 2.56 -52.56 -16.69
C LEU A 11 1.50 -51.43 -16.68
N ILE A 12 0.28 -51.74 -17.09
CA ILE A 12 -0.81 -50.76 -17.06
C ILE A 12 -1.15 -50.38 -15.64
N ASP A 13 -1.24 -51.33 -14.72
CA ASP A 13 -1.51 -51.06 -13.31
C ASP A 13 -0.39 -50.21 -12.67
N GLU A 14 0.85 -50.53 -12.96
CA GLU A 14 2.00 -49.75 -12.49
C GLU A 14 1.97 -48.33 -13.06
N ALA A 15 1.68 -48.17 -14.35
CA ALA A 15 1.59 -46.87 -14.98
C ALA A 15 0.47 -46.02 -14.37
N ARG A 16 -0.69 -46.65 -14.09
CA ARG A 16 -1.79 -45.96 -13.39
C ARG A 16 -1.41 -45.53 -11.99
N ALA A 17 -0.73 -46.41 -11.24
CA ALA A 17 -0.26 -46.06 -9.89
C ALA A 17 0.70 -44.89 -9.92
N GLN A 18 1.63 -44.89 -10.87
CA GLN A 18 2.59 -43.76 -11.04
C GLN A 18 1.86 -42.49 -11.46
N ALA A 19 0.87 -42.58 -12.35
CA ALA A 19 0.09 -41.42 -12.77
C ALA A 19 -0.72 -40.84 -11.60
N ASP A 20 -1.34 -41.71 -10.80
CA ASP A 20 -2.09 -41.27 -9.61
C ASP A 20 -1.17 -40.60 -8.59
N GLN A 21 0.02 -41.13 -8.38
CA GLN A 21 1.01 -40.53 -7.48
C GLN A 21 1.47 -39.18 -8.01
N LEU A 22 1.75 -39.08 -9.29
CA LEU A 22 2.13 -37.81 -9.93
C LEU A 22 1.02 -36.77 -9.80
N ARG A 23 -0.23 -37.19 -10.02
CA ARG A 23 -1.40 -36.30 -9.84
C ARG A 23 -1.51 -35.79 -8.43
N ALA A 24 -1.35 -36.67 -7.42
CA ALA A 24 -1.38 -36.29 -6.02
C ALA A 24 -0.25 -35.31 -5.67
N ASP A 25 0.96 -35.57 -6.18
CA ASP A 25 2.12 -34.70 -5.96
C ASP A 25 1.92 -33.32 -6.60
N LEU A 26 1.42 -33.27 -7.82
CA LEU A 26 1.12 -32.02 -8.52
C LEU A 26 0.04 -31.22 -7.81
N GLN A 27 -1.02 -31.90 -7.35
CA GLN A 27 -2.09 -31.26 -6.59
C GLN A 27 -1.57 -30.67 -5.28
N SER A 28 -0.78 -31.44 -4.55
CA SER A 28 -0.17 -30.96 -3.28
C SER A 28 0.74 -29.77 -3.52
N ARG A 29 1.55 -29.81 -4.58
CA ARG A 29 2.43 -28.69 -4.95
C ARG A 29 1.64 -27.46 -5.36
N ALA A 30 0.58 -27.65 -6.14
CA ALA A 30 -0.28 -26.55 -6.57
C ALA A 30 -0.97 -25.88 -5.36
N GLU A 31 -1.45 -26.67 -4.41
CA GLU A 31 -2.05 -26.16 -3.18
C GLU A 31 -1.03 -25.37 -2.34
N ALA A 32 0.19 -25.86 -2.24
CA ALA A 32 1.28 -25.18 -1.54
C ALA A 32 1.63 -23.86 -2.23
N ASP A 33 1.71 -23.85 -3.56
CA ASP A 33 2.00 -22.66 -4.35
C ASP A 33 0.90 -21.61 -4.20
N VAL A 34 -0.37 -22.02 -4.21
CA VAL A 34 -1.52 -21.12 -4.00
C VAL A 34 -1.47 -20.52 -2.59
N ALA A 35 -1.16 -21.32 -1.57
CA ALA A 35 -1.03 -20.85 -0.20
C ALA A 35 0.10 -19.81 -0.08
N GLU A 36 1.23 -20.07 -0.71
CA GLU A 36 2.36 -19.12 -0.74
C GLU A 36 1.99 -17.81 -1.45
N MET A 37 1.31 -17.91 -2.59
CA MET A 37 0.85 -16.73 -3.33
C MET A 37 -0.13 -15.89 -2.52
N ARG A 38 -1.03 -16.52 -1.79
CA ARG A 38 -1.98 -15.81 -0.91
C ARG A 38 -1.25 -15.09 0.21
N THR A 39 -0.27 -15.74 0.83
CA THR A 39 0.54 -15.15 1.89
C THR A 39 1.31 -13.94 1.36
N ARG A 40 1.93 -14.10 0.19
CA ARG A 40 2.69 -13.02 -0.45
C ARG A 40 1.77 -11.85 -0.83
N ALA A 41 0.61 -12.14 -1.39
CA ALA A 41 -0.38 -11.12 -1.73
C ALA A 41 -0.84 -10.35 -0.49
N GLN A 42 -1.05 -11.04 0.63
CA GLN A 42 -1.44 -10.39 1.89
C GLN A 42 -0.34 -9.47 2.41
N VAL A 43 0.90 -9.91 2.36
CA VAL A 43 2.06 -9.09 2.74
C VAL A 43 2.15 -7.85 1.85
N ASP A 44 1.97 -8.01 0.54
CA ASP A 44 2.02 -6.91 -0.41
C ASP A 44 0.89 -5.91 -0.17
N ILE A 45 -0.32 -6.38 0.11
CA ILE A 45 -1.47 -5.53 0.45
C ILE A 45 -1.19 -4.75 1.73
N ASP A 46 -0.70 -5.40 2.77
CA ASP A 46 -0.40 -4.76 4.05
C ASP A 46 0.71 -3.71 3.89
N SER A 47 1.74 -4.02 3.11
CA SER A 47 2.83 -3.10 2.79
C SER A 47 2.34 -1.88 2.00
N SER A 48 1.52 -2.11 0.98
CA SER A 48 0.94 -1.04 0.16
C SER A 48 0.03 -0.14 0.99
N ARG A 49 -0.76 -0.74 1.89
CA ARG A 49 -1.61 0.02 2.80
C ARG A 49 -0.79 0.89 3.75
N ALA A 50 0.26 0.34 4.35
CA ALA A 50 1.15 1.08 5.23
C ALA A 50 1.83 2.25 4.50
N GLN A 51 2.28 2.01 3.27
CA GLN A 51 2.89 3.05 2.44
C GLN A 51 1.87 4.14 2.10
N ALA A 52 0.65 3.78 1.73
CA ALA A 52 -0.42 4.73 1.43
C ALA A 52 -0.75 5.60 2.65
N ILE A 53 -0.80 5.02 3.84
CA ILE A 53 -1.04 5.77 5.07
C ILE A 53 0.11 6.75 5.35
N THR A 54 1.36 6.31 5.16
CA THR A 54 2.54 7.16 5.31
C THR A 54 2.50 8.34 4.34
N ASP A 55 2.19 8.06 3.06
CA ASP A 55 2.09 9.09 2.02
C ASP A 55 0.98 10.08 2.33
N LEU A 56 -0.18 9.59 2.77
CA LEU A 56 -1.32 10.42 3.14
C LEU A 56 -0.98 11.33 4.34
N ARG A 57 -0.31 10.80 5.35
CA ARG A 57 0.15 11.60 6.49
C ARG A 57 1.11 12.70 6.07
N SER A 58 2.01 12.40 5.15
CA SER A 58 2.95 13.38 4.60
C SER A 58 2.20 14.50 3.86
N GLU A 59 1.24 14.16 3.00
CA GLU A 59 0.42 15.13 2.28
C GLU A 59 -0.41 15.98 3.23
N VAL A 60 -1.07 15.38 4.20
CA VAL A 60 -1.86 16.11 5.19
C VAL A 60 -0.98 17.05 6.01
N SER A 61 0.22 16.60 6.39
CA SER A 61 1.18 17.44 7.11
C SER A 61 1.62 18.64 6.28
N GLU A 62 1.89 18.46 4.99
CA GLU A 62 2.25 19.56 4.07
C GLU A 62 1.10 20.56 3.95
N ILE A 63 -0.13 20.08 3.79
CA ILE A 63 -1.31 20.93 3.72
C ILE A 63 -1.50 21.70 5.03
N ALA A 64 -1.35 21.04 6.17
CA ALA A 64 -1.50 21.66 7.50
C ALA A 64 -0.45 22.74 7.73
N VAL A 65 0.80 22.47 7.39
CA VAL A 65 1.89 23.44 7.50
C VAL A 65 1.65 24.62 6.56
N GLY A 66 1.25 24.34 5.30
CA GLY A 66 0.92 25.38 4.33
C GLY A 66 -0.23 26.28 4.81
N ALA A 67 -1.27 25.69 5.38
CA ALA A 67 -2.40 26.43 5.93
C ALA A 67 -1.96 27.28 7.13
N ALA A 68 -1.12 26.73 8.02
CA ALA A 68 -0.58 27.47 9.16
C ALA A 68 0.28 28.65 8.70
N GLU A 69 1.13 28.46 7.71
CA GLU A 69 1.94 29.52 7.13
C GLU A 69 1.07 30.62 6.53
N ALA A 70 0.00 30.26 5.83
CA ALA A 70 -0.94 31.22 5.25
C ALA A 70 -1.65 32.05 6.34
N VAL A 71 -2.04 31.41 7.44
CA VAL A 71 -2.67 32.08 8.57
C VAL A 71 -1.70 33.07 9.24
N ILE A 72 -0.47 32.60 9.48
CA ILE A 72 0.59 33.44 10.09
C ILE A 72 0.88 34.64 9.19
N LYS A 73 1.03 34.43 7.90
CA LYS A 73 1.28 35.50 6.93
C LYS A 73 0.15 36.52 6.92
N ALA A 74 -1.10 36.06 6.91
CA ALA A 74 -2.27 36.94 6.96
C ALA A 74 -2.31 37.76 8.25
N ASN A 75 -1.95 37.15 9.39
CA ASN A 75 -1.85 37.85 10.67
C ASN A 75 -0.75 38.91 10.66
N LEU A 76 0.42 38.61 10.10
CA LEU A 76 1.52 39.55 9.99
C LEU A 76 1.14 40.74 9.11
N ASP A 77 0.48 40.49 7.98
CA ASP A 77 -0.01 41.55 7.10
C ASP A 77 -1.03 42.43 7.79
N ARG A 78 -1.95 41.84 8.55
CA ARG A 78 -2.94 42.57 9.33
C ARG A 78 -2.29 43.44 10.40
N ASN A 79 -1.31 42.91 11.13
CA ASN A 79 -0.57 43.65 12.14
C ASN A 79 0.21 44.81 11.51
N ALA A 80 0.83 44.58 10.36
CA ALA A 80 1.53 45.60 9.61
C ALA A 80 0.57 46.73 9.18
N GLN A 81 -0.62 46.40 8.69
CA GLN A 81 -1.64 47.39 8.33
C GLN A 81 -2.13 48.17 9.53
N THR A 82 -2.35 47.52 10.68
CA THR A 82 -2.78 48.16 11.91
C THR A 82 -1.71 49.14 12.39
N ALA A 83 -0.44 48.73 12.35
CA ALA A 83 0.69 49.61 12.72
C ALA A 83 0.77 50.82 11.80
N LEU A 84 0.54 50.65 10.49
CA LEU A 84 0.51 51.74 9.53
C LEU A 84 -0.61 52.73 9.82
N VAL A 85 -1.80 52.24 10.11
CA VAL A 85 -2.97 53.05 10.46
C VAL A 85 -2.72 53.82 11.73
N ASP A 86 -2.19 53.16 12.78
CA ASP A 86 -1.85 53.80 14.05
C ASP A 86 -0.80 54.89 13.87
N SER A 87 0.23 54.64 13.08
CA SER A 87 1.27 55.59 12.74
C SER A 87 0.68 56.82 12.00
N TYR A 88 -0.23 56.59 11.07
CA TYR A 88 -0.90 57.64 10.35
C TYR A 88 -1.77 58.52 11.29
N ILE A 89 -2.51 57.90 12.21
CA ILE A 89 -3.34 58.57 13.18
C ILE A 89 -2.47 59.42 14.09
N ASP A 90 -1.38 58.88 14.58
CA ASP A 90 -0.43 59.61 15.43
C ASP A 90 0.17 60.82 14.70
N GLU A 91 0.49 60.68 13.43
CA GLU A 91 1.02 61.77 12.60
C GLU A 91 0.00 62.85 12.42
N VAL A 92 -1.24 62.51 12.12
CA VAL A 92 -2.34 63.45 11.95
C VAL A 92 -2.64 64.17 13.30
N ALA A 93 -2.71 63.41 14.39
CA ALA A 93 -2.93 63.96 15.71
C ALA A 93 -1.81 64.94 16.15
N GLY A 94 -0.57 64.60 15.76
CA GLY A 94 0.58 65.46 16.05
C GLY A 94 0.57 66.78 15.28
N ARG A 95 -0.12 66.89 14.19
CA ARG A 95 -0.22 68.13 13.40
C ARG A 95 -1.34 69.05 13.85
N GLY A 96 -2.29 68.50 14.60
CA GLY A 96 -3.44 69.25 15.09
C GLY A 96 -3.21 69.88 16.39
#